data_f678f6fc8624dcd32f5fcc924d57eeae
#
_entry.id   f678f6fc8624dcd32f5fcc924d57eeae
#
_cell.length_a   1.000
_cell.length_b   1.000
_cell.length_c   1.000
_cell.angle_alpha   90.00
_cell.angle_beta   90.00
_cell.angle_gamma   90.00
#
_symmetry.space_group_name_H-M   'P 1'
#
loop_
_entity.id
_entity.type
_entity.pdbx_description
1 polymer ?
#
loop_
_entity_poly.entity_id
_entity_poly.type
_entity_poly.pdbx_seq_one_letter_code
_entity_poly.pdbx_strand_id
1 'polypeptide(L)'
;MADKRTFLYEDFEIFYEDTKKGWSMPYSHHHTNYEIYILLSGERLVTIGDITYRVEAGMASLFESNISHRSVGDTDYTGICIHFSKAYLEKYFLPAVVSSYLNCFKAPIIFMPEDYRQKLLDWNDSSACKSPTAYLLLAQILTDLNDFRHQYPLDNEIPVSENKASGFQRIINYIITNYTTIQTVRDIADSCGVSESYVHRAVRQTESLTVKEYINKLRLRHAIHQMEQ
;
A
#
# COMPACT_ATOMS: atom_id res chain seq x y z
N MET A 1 -0.60 -20.46 12.36
CA MET A 1 -0.65 -20.72 10.91
C MET A 1 -1.22 -19.47 10.30
N ALA A 2 -0.39 -18.62 9.69
CA ALA A 2 -0.86 -17.43 8.99
C ALA A 2 -1.57 -17.89 7.72
N ASP A 3 -2.85 -17.57 7.64
CA ASP A 3 -3.69 -17.86 6.49
C ASP A 3 -3.10 -17.16 5.26
N LYS A 4 -2.56 -17.93 4.34
CA LYS A 4 -2.19 -17.44 3.02
C LYS A 4 -3.48 -17.20 2.24
N ARG A 5 -4.21 -16.14 2.54
CA ARG A 5 -5.23 -15.65 1.64
C ARG A 5 -4.52 -15.15 0.40
N THR A 6 -4.57 -15.95 -0.65
CA THR A 6 -4.33 -15.51 -2.01
C THR A 6 -5.50 -14.60 -2.34
N PHE A 7 -5.31 -13.31 -2.09
CA PHE A 7 -6.34 -12.32 -2.36
C PHE A 7 -6.50 -12.21 -3.88
N LEU A 8 -7.53 -12.86 -4.39
CA LEU A 8 -8.20 -12.43 -5.60
C LEU A 8 -9.02 -11.21 -5.17
N TYR A 9 -8.42 -10.02 -5.30
CA TYR A 9 -9.07 -8.79 -4.90
C TYR A 9 -10.24 -8.52 -5.83
N GLU A 10 -11.44 -8.68 -5.33
CA GLU A 10 -12.55 -7.90 -5.82
C GLU A 10 -12.19 -6.42 -5.60
N ASP A 11 -12.62 -5.57 -6.51
CA ASP A 11 -12.12 -4.21 -6.75
C ASP A 11 -12.11 -3.24 -5.55
N PHE A 12 -12.78 -3.57 -4.42
CA PHE A 12 -12.88 -2.75 -3.21
C PHE A 12 -13.22 -3.59 -1.98
N GLU A 13 -12.44 -3.47 -0.90
CA GLU A 13 -12.64 -4.18 0.37
C GLU A 13 -12.35 -3.28 1.57
N ILE A 14 -13.11 -3.46 2.65
CA ILE A 14 -12.84 -2.92 3.99
C ILE A 14 -12.83 -4.08 4.97
N PHE A 15 -11.82 -4.14 5.83
CA PHE A 15 -11.76 -5.15 6.89
C PHE A 15 -11.09 -4.60 8.16
N TYR A 16 -11.54 -5.13 9.30
CA TYR A 16 -11.00 -4.83 10.62
C TYR A 16 -9.94 -5.83 11.00
N GLU A 17 -8.85 -5.34 11.59
CA GLU A 17 -7.77 -6.15 12.16
C GLU A 17 -7.71 -5.95 13.68
N ASP A 18 -7.65 -7.07 14.41
CA ASP A 18 -7.35 -7.11 15.84
C ASP A 18 -6.16 -8.05 16.03
N THR A 19 -4.98 -7.47 16.23
CA THR A 19 -3.74 -8.23 16.27
C THR A 19 -3.13 -8.19 17.66
N LYS A 20 -3.01 -9.38 18.26
CA LYS A 20 -2.38 -9.57 19.56
C LYS A 20 -0.91 -9.93 19.42
N LYS A 21 -0.10 -9.57 20.43
CA LYS A 21 1.31 -9.92 20.55
C LYS A 21 2.24 -9.27 19.50
N GLY A 22 1.99 -8.02 19.15
CA GLY A 22 2.98 -7.25 18.39
C GLY A 22 3.37 -7.89 17.06
N TRP A 23 2.41 -8.38 16.27
CA TRP A 23 2.72 -8.92 14.96
C TRP A 23 3.39 -7.84 14.09
N SER A 24 4.43 -8.24 13.38
CA SER A 24 5.20 -7.38 12.50
C SER A 24 5.37 -8.03 11.14
N MET A 25 5.27 -7.24 10.09
CA MET A 25 5.59 -7.73 8.75
C MET A 25 7.07 -8.11 8.68
N PRO A 26 7.42 -9.36 8.33
CA PRO A 26 8.81 -9.81 8.33
C PRO A 26 9.66 -9.10 7.26
N TYR A 27 9.04 -8.62 6.18
CA TYR A 27 9.69 -7.90 5.07
C TYR A 27 8.72 -6.90 4.44
N SER A 28 9.27 -5.94 3.70
CA SER A 28 8.49 -5.03 2.87
C SER A 28 7.80 -5.80 1.74
N HIS A 29 6.59 -5.38 1.40
CA HIS A 29 5.85 -5.91 0.26
C HIS A 29 5.23 -4.77 -0.55
N HIS A 30 4.67 -5.08 -1.70
CA HIS A 30 3.90 -4.18 -2.53
C HIS A 30 2.81 -4.96 -3.26
N HIS A 31 1.79 -4.24 -3.69
CA HIS A 31 0.68 -4.78 -4.48
C HIS A 31 0.14 -3.70 -5.43
N THR A 32 -0.67 -4.11 -6.39
CA THR A 32 -1.22 -3.21 -7.42
C THR A 32 -2.37 -2.34 -6.91
N ASN A 33 -2.97 -2.70 -5.77
CA ASN A 33 -4.04 -1.93 -5.16
C ASN A 33 -3.51 -0.72 -4.39
N TYR A 34 -4.32 0.31 -4.27
CA TYR A 34 -4.21 1.32 -3.25
C TYR A 34 -4.63 0.73 -1.91
N GLU A 35 -3.94 1.12 -0.85
CA GLU A 35 -4.29 0.70 0.51
C GLU A 35 -4.34 1.91 1.43
N ILE A 36 -5.34 1.93 2.31
CA ILE A 36 -5.46 2.88 3.41
C ILE A 36 -5.52 2.05 4.69
N TYR A 37 -4.52 2.22 5.55
CA TYR A 37 -4.47 1.54 6.84
C TYR A 37 -4.66 2.55 7.98
N ILE A 38 -5.77 2.43 8.70
CA ILE A 38 -6.17 3.33 9.78
C ILE A 38 -5.88 2.64 11.10
N LEU A 39 -4.96 3.19 11.90
CA LEU A 39 -4.63 2.65 13.21
C LEU A 39 -5.65 3.18 14.26
N LEU A 40 -6.41 2.27 14.85
CA LEU A 40 -7.42 2.58 15.86
C LEU A 40 -6.86 2.54 17.29
N SER A 41 -5.92 1.62 17.55
CA SER A 41 -5.22 1.53 18.83
C SER A 41 -3.79 1.04 18.62
N GLY A 42 -2.90 1.34 19.55
CA GLY A 42 -1.49 0.95 19.51
C GLY A 42 -0.62 1.97 18.77
N GLU A 43 0.60 1.54 18.48
CA GLU A 43 1.63 2.31 17.78
C GLU A 43 2.37 1.41 16.80
N ARG A 44 2.73 1.95 15.64
CA ARG A 44 3.46 1.22 14.59
C ARG A 44 4.57 2.09 14.00
N LEU A 45 5.64 1.46 13.57
CA LEU A 45 6.60 2.05 12.64
C LEU A 45 6.21 1.57 11.23
N VAL A 46 5.86 2.50 10.37
CA VAL A 46 5.41 2.22 9.01
C VAL A 46 6.44 2.78 8.04
N THR A 47 7.06 1.92 7.25
CA THR A 47 7.98 2.30 6.18
C THR A 47 7.21 2.35 4.87
N ILE A 48 7.25 3.48 4.18
CA ILE A 48 6.63 3.73 2.88
C ILE A 48 7.73 4.16 1.92
N GLY A 49 8.01 3.34 0.92
CA GLY A 49 9.22 3.50 0.12
C GLY A 49 10.45 3.39 1.00
N ASP A 50 11.17 4.49 1.17
CA ASP A 50 12.41 4.57 1.96
C ASP A 50 12.25 5.36 3.26
N ILE A 51 11.07 5.88 3.54
CA ILE A 51 10.80 6.74 4.69
C ILE A 51 10.04 5.96 5.74
N THR A 52 10.49 6.03 6.98
CA THR A 52 9.82 5.38 8.12
C THR A 52 9.14 6.43 8.99
N TYR A 53 7.85 6.22 9.21
CA TYR A 53 6.97 7.07 10.00
C TYR A 53 6.58 6.38 11.31
N ARG A 54 6.44 7.15 12.36
CA ARG A 54 5.77 6.71 13.58
C ARG A 54 4.27 6.97 13.41
N VAL A 55 3.48 5.91 13.49
CA VAL A 55 2.04 5.97 13.31
C VAL A 55 1.37 5.59 14.63
N GLU A 56 0.54 6.47 15.14
CA GLU A 56 -0.18 6.33 16.40
C GLU A 56 -1.69 6.18 16.14
N ALA A 57 -2.43 5.77 17.16
CA ALA A 57 -3.88 5.67 17.07
C ALA A 57 -4.52 6.98 16.58
N GLY A 58 -5.37 6.89 15.58
CA GLY A 58 -5.98 8.04 14.92
C GLY A 58 -5.28 8.49 13.64
N MET A 59 -4.19 7.84 13.26
CA MET A 59 -3.50 8.13 12.00
C MET A 59 -3.84 7.06 10.95
N ALA A 60 -3.92 7.49 9.70
CA ALA A 60 -4.02 6.63 8.52
C ALA A 60 -2.71 6.65 7.74
N SER A 61 -2.21 5.47 7.37
CA SER A 61 -1.11 5.29 6.42
C SER A 61 -1.69 5.03 5.04
N LEU A 62 -1.23 5.76 4.03
CA LEU A 62 -1.72 5.68 2.66
C LEU A 62 -0.63 5.11 1.75
N PHE A 63 -0.93 3.97 1.12
CA PHE A 63 -0.01 3.28 0.24
C PHE A 63 -0.51 3.34 -1.20
N GLU A 64 0.24 4.03 -2.05
CA GLU A 64 -0.03 4.04 -3.49
C GLU A 64 0.17 2.65 -4.10
N SER A 65 -0.48 2.42 -5.24
CA SER A 65 -0.26 1.21 -6.05
C SER A 65 1.25 1.00 -6.31
N ASN A 66 1.70 -0.23 -6.06
CA ASN A 66 3.09 -0.68 -6.23
C ASN A 66 4.14 0.03 -5.35
N ILE A 67 3.75 0.82 -4.36
CA ILE A 67 4.71 1.34 -3.38
C ILE A 67 5.11 0.22 -2.41
N SER A 68 6.43 0.05 -2.20
CA SER A 68 6.92 -0.86 -1.19
C SER A 68 6.63 -0.31 0.20
N HIS A 69 6.04 -1.14 1.05
CA HIS A 69 5.70 -0.73 2.41
C HIS A 69 5.85 -1.86 3.41
N ARG A 70 6.00 -1.48 4.67
CA ARG A 70 6.15 -2.40 5.81
C ARG A 70 5.63 -1.76 7.07
N SER A 71 4.93 -2.54 7.90
CA SER A 71 4.50 -2.12 9.23
C SER A 71 5.09 -3.05 10.28
N VAL A 72 5.74 -2.48 11.31
CA VAL A 72 6.34 -3.21 12.41
C VAL A 72 5.97 -2.57 13.75
N GLY A 73 5.91 -3.37 14.79
CA GLY A 73 5.66 -2.95 16.17
C GLY A 73 5.67 -4.16 17.09
N ASP A 74 5.77 -3.93 18.38
CA ASP A 74 5.86 -4.95 19.44
C ASP A 74 4.65 -4.92 20.39
N THR A 75 3.73 -3.99 20.17
CA THR A 75 2.49 -3.85 20.96
C THR A 75 1.28 -4.44 20.24
N ASP A 76 0.22 -4.73 21.00
CA ASP A 76 -1.10 -5.04 20.44
C ASP A 76 -1.62 -3.82 19.68
N TYR A 77 -2.36 -4.07 18.59
CA TYR A 77 -2.96 -3.01 17.81
C TYR A 77 -4.26 -3.45 17.16
N THR A 78 -5.11 -2.48 16.87
CA THR A 78 -6.32 -2.66 16.08
C THR A 78 -6.33 -1.64 14.94
N GLY A 79 -6.89 -2.02 13.81
CA GLY A 79 -6.94 -1.13 12.65
C GLY A 79 -8.04 -1.50 11.66
N ILE A 80 -8.26 -0.58 10.72
CA ILE A 80 -9.11 -0.79 9.56
C ILE A 80 -8.22 -0.72 8.32
N CYS A 81 -8.31 -1.74 7.48
CA CYS A 81 -7.64 -1.78 6.20
C CYS A 81 -8.66 -1.63 5.07
N ILE A 82 -8.35 -0.77 4.11
CA ILE A 82 -9.17 -0.48 2.94
C ILE A 82 -8.30 -0.72 1.71
N HIS A 83 -8.71 -1.67 0.86
CA HIS A 83 -8.06 -1.95 -0.41
C HIS A 83 -8.96 -1.60 -1.58
N PHE A 84 -8.42 -1.00 -2.62
CA PHE A 84 -9.15 -0.79 -3.88
C PHE A 84 -8.20 -0.66 -5.07
N SER A 85 -8.71 -0.96 -6.26
CA SER A 85 -7.98 -0.73 -7.50
C SER A 85 -8.35 0.63 -8.13
N LYS A 86 -7.42 1.23 -8.88
CA LYS A 86 -7.74 2.43 -9.67
C LYS A 86 -8.83 2.14 -10.71
N ALA A 87 -8.77 0.96 -11.32
CA ALA A 87 -9.74 0.49 -12.30
C ALA A 87 -11.16 0.46 -11.74
N TYR A 88 -11.32 0.12 -10.45
CA TYR A 88 -12.63 0.18 -9.79
C TYR A 88 -13.23 1.61 -9.80
N LEU A 89 -12.43 2.63 -9.50
CA LEU A 89 -12.90 4.03 -9.57
C LEU A 89 -13.20 4.44 -11.02
N GLU A 90 -12.39 4.02 -11.97
CA GLU A 90 -12.54 4.35 -13.40
C GLU A 90 -13.80 3.74 -14.05
N LYS A 91 -14.42 2.72 -13.42
CA LYS A 91 -15.74 2.20 -13.83
C LYS A 91 -16.88 3.21 -13.61
N TYR A 92 -16.75 4.10 -12.63
CA TYR A 92 -17.84 4.97 -12.18
C TYR A 92 -17.56 6.46 -12.34
N PHE A 93 -16.29 6.86 -12.45
CA PHE A 93 -15.88 8.26 -12.45
C PHE A 93 -14.96 8.60 -13.62
N LEU A 94 -15.05 9.83 -14.10
CA LEU A 94 -14.15 10.35 -15.13
C LEU A 94 -12.70 10.43 -14.63
N PRO A 95 -11.70 10.27 -15.48
CA PRO A 95 -10.27 10.26 -15.10
C PRO A 95 -9.83 11.47 -14.26
N ALA A 96 -10.35 12.66 -14.56
CA ALA A 96 -10.05 13.87 -13.79
C ALA A 96 -10.56 13.80 -12.35
N VAL A 97 -11.75 13.19 -12.13
CA VAL A 97 -12.34 12.97 -10.82
C VAL A 97 -11.55 11.92 -10.04
N VAL A 98 -11.18 10.82 -10.70
CA VAL A 98 -10.32 9.78 -10.10
C VAL A 98 -9.00 10.37 -9.65
N SER A 99 -8.36 11.21 -10.48
CA SER A 99 -7.11 11.89 -10.11
C SER A 99 -7.29 12.80 -8.89
N SER A 100 -8.44 13.48 -8.78
CA SER A 100 -8.75 14.30 -7.60
C SER A 100 -8.91 13.45 -6.35
N TYR A 101 -9.63 12.33 -6.41
CA TYR A 101 -9.79 11.40 -5.28
C TYR A 101 -8.44 10.85 -4.80
N LEU A 102 -7.58 10.44 -5.71
CA LEU A 102 -6.27 9.87 -5.38
C LEU A 102 -5.25 10.90 -4.89
N ASN A 103 -5.58 12.20 -4.89
CA ASN A 103 -4.66 13.24 -4.46
C ASN A 103 -4.30 13.15 -2.96
N CYS A 104 -5.15 12.52 -2.12
CA CYS A 104 -4.84 12.26 -0.70
C CYS A 104 -3.56 11.43 -0.52
N PHE A 105 -3.24 10.55 -1.44
CA PHE A 105 -2.04 9.70 -1.38
C PHE A 105 -0.71 10.46 -1.50
N LYS A 106 -0.75 11.74 -1.85
CA LYS A 106 0.44 12.63 -1.77
C LYS A 106 0.88 12.92 -0.34
N ALA A 107 0.02 12.66 0.65
CA ALA A 107 0.37 12.66 2.06
C ALA A 107 0.38 11.20 2.55
N PRO A 108 1.54 10.64 2.87
CA PRO A 108 1.64 9.22 3.25
C PRO A 108 0.99 8.92 4.61
N ILE A 109 0.86 9.92 5.47
CA ILE A 109 0.20 9.83 6.79
C ILE A 109 -0.82 10.96 6.91
N ILE A 110 -2.03 10.63 7.38
CA ILE A 110 -3.12 11.58 7.60
C ILE A 110 -3.74 11.34 8.99
N PHE A 111 -3.99 12.39 9.75
CA PHE A 111 -4.78 12.29 10.98
C PHE A 111 -6.27 12.16 10.66
N MET A 112 -6.95 11.30 11.40
CA MET A 112 -8.39 11.05 11.26
C MET A 112 -9.13 11.35 12.57
N PRO A 113 -10.15 12.20 12.55
CA PRO A 113 -10.98 12.50 13.73
C PRO A 113 -11.66 11.25 14.30
N GLU A 114 -11.91 11.25 15.61
CA GLU A 114 -12.50 10.12 16.35
C GLU A 114 -13.88 9.73 15.83
N ASP A 115 -14.73 10.72 15.61
CA ASP A 115 -16.09 10.53 15.09
C ASP A 115 -16.11 9.90 13.69
N TYR A 116 -15.10 10.22 12.88
CA TYR A 116 -14.97 9.61 11.57
C TYR A 116 -14.48 8.15 11.64
N ARG A 117 -13.54 7.87 12.53
CA ARG A 117 -13.08 6.49 12.78
C ARG A 117 -14.22 5.59 13.25
N GLN A 118 -15.12 6.11 14.08
CA GLN A 118 -16.32 5.39 14.52
C GLN A 118 -17.25 5.05 13.35
N LYS A 119 -17.46 5.98 12.42
CA LYS A 119 -18.24 5.70 11.19
C LYS A 119 -17.64 4.57 10.36
N LEU A 120 -16.31 4.52 10.25
CA LEU A 120 -15.66 3.45 9.51
C LEU A 120 -15.84 2.08 10.17
N LEU A 121 -15.90 2.03 11.50
CA LEU A 121 -16.22 0.81 12.23
C LEU A 121 -17.64 0.32 11.93
N ASP A 122 -18.60 1.24 11.83
CA ASP A 122 -19.98 0.92 11.46
C ASP A 122 -20.09 0.40 10.02
N TRP A 123 -19.18 0.82 9.14
CA TRP A 123 -19.11 0.36 7.74
C TRP A 123 -18.32 -0.94 7.55
N ASN A 124 -17.65 -1.42 8.57
CA ASN A 124 -16.84 -2.65 8.52
C ASN A 124 -17.68 -3.94 8.36
N ASP A 125 -18.99 -3.83 8.21
CA ASP A 125 -19.79 -4.95 7.73
C ASP A 125 -19.45 -5.19 6.25
N SER A 126 -18.89 -6.36 5.97
CA SER A 126 -18.48 -6.82 4.62
C SER A 126 -19.61 -6.72 3.58
N SER A 127 -20.86 -6.51 4.00
CA SER A 127 -22.00 -6.28 3.14
C SER A 127 -21.96 -4.91 2.46
N ALA A 128 -21.38 -3.88 3.09
CA ALA A 128 -21.30 -2.54 2.53
C ALA A 128 -20.46 -2.48 1.23
N CYS A 129 -19.35 -3.19 1.18
CA CYS A 129 -18.48 -3.25 -0.01
C CYS A 129 -19.09 -4.06 -1.17
N LYS A 130 -20.06 -4.92 -0.88
CA LYS A 130 -20.78 -5.72 -1.89
C LYS A 130 -22.05 -5.02 -2.41
N SER A 131 -22.39 -3.87 -1.86
CA SER A 131 -23.50 -3.07 -2.33
C SER A 131 -23.25 -2.54 -3.75
N PRO A 132 -24.27 -2.46 -4.62
CA PRO A 132 -24.15 -1.77 -5.91
C PRO A 132 -23.70 -0.31 -5.80
N THR A 133 -23.84 0.30 -4.63
CA THR A 133 -23.45 1.69 -4.33
C THR A 133 -22.11 1.81 -3.57
N ALA A 134 -21.36 0.72 -3.43
CA ALA A 134 -20.08 0.71 -2.69
C ALA A 134 -19.06 1.73 -3.21
N TYR A 135 -19.09 2.04 -4.51
CA TYR A 135 -18.25 3.06 -5.11
C TYR A 135 -18.50 4.47 -4.53
N LEU A 136 -19.73 4.77 -4.08
CA LEU A 136 -20.05 6.04 -3.41
C LEU A 136 -19.41 6.10 -2.03
N LEU A 137 -19.38 4.99 -1.30
CA LEU A 137 -18.70 4.90 -0.01
C LEU A 137 -17.20 5.14 -0.18
N LEU A 138 -16.56 4.50 -1.15
CA LEU A 138 -15.15 4.72 -1.43
C LEU A 138 -14.88 6.17 -1.84
N ALA A 139 -15.71 6.74 -2.71
CA ALA A 139 -15.59 8.14 -3.12
C ALA A 139 -15.71 9.11 -1.93
N GLN A 140 -16.62 8.84 -1.00
CA GLN A 140 -16.76 9.64 0.23
C GLN A 140 -15.50 9.53 1.10
N ILE A 141 -14.98 8.32 1.33
CA ILE A 141 -13.74 8.11 2.11
C ILE A 141 -12.59 8.90 1.51
N LEU A 142 -12.39 8.83 0.19
CA LEU A 142 -11.30 9.53 -0.49
C LEU A 142 -11.47 11.05 -0.46
N THR A 143 -12.71 11.55 -0.52
CA THR A 143 -13.02 12.98 -0.36
C THR A 143 -12.65 13.44 1.04
N ASP A 144 -13.12 12.71 2.06
CA ASP A 144 -12.88 13.06 3.46
C ASP A 144 -11.38 13.03 3.80
N LEU A 145 -10.62 12.07 3.26
CA LEU A 145 -9.17 12.02 3.42
C LEU A 145 -8.46 13.23 2.78
N ASN A 146 -8.94 13.70 1.63
CA ASN A 146 -8.41 14.93 1.04
C ASN A 146 -8.70 16.15 1.94
N ASP A 147 -9.88 16.21 2.55
CA ASP A 147 -10.26 17.30 3.46
C ASP A 147 -9.44 17.24 4.75
N PHE A 148 -9.31 16.05 5.37
CA PHE A 148 -8.53 15.87 6.60
C PHE A 148 -7.06 16.24 6.41
N ARG A 149 -6.45 15.90 5.28
CA ARG A 149 -5.10 16.30 4.94
C ARG A 149 -4.89 17.82 5.00
N HIS A 150 -5.90 18.60 4.65
CA HIS A 150 -5.86 20.06 4.68
C HIS A 150 -6.26 20.65 6.04
N GLN A 151 -7.22 20.04 6.73
CA GLN A 151 -7.73 20.51 8.01
C GLN A 151 -6.80 20.19 9.18
N TYR A 152 -6.11 19.05 9.10
CA TYR A 152 -5.21 18.54 10.14
C TYR A 152 -3.81 18.31 9.57
N PRO A 153 -3.11 19.36 9.14
CA PRO A 153 -1.75 19.19 8.66
C PRO A 153 -0.90 18.63 9.80
N LEU A 154 -0.26 17.50 9.57
CA LEU A 154 0.74 16.97 10.47
C LEU A 154 1.99 17.83 10.27
N ASP A 155 2.18 18.84 11.12
CA ASP A 155 3.30 19.79 11.06
C ASP A 155 4.68 19.12 11.19
N ASN A 156 4.70 17.85 11.52
CA ASN A 156 5.89 17.03 11.63
C ASN A 156 5.56 15.59 11.21
N GLU A 157 5.37 15.34 9.92
CA GLU A 157 5.75 14.05 9.36
C GLU A 157 7.27 13.92 9.53
N ILE A 158 7.76 13.90 10.80
CA ILE A 158 9.17 13.69 11.06
C ILE A 158 9.43 12.22 10.78
N PRO A 159 10.04 11.89 9.63
CA PRO A 159 10.47 10.53 9.42
C PRO A 159 11.42 10.16 10.55
N VAL A 160 11.18 9.02 11.19
CA VAL A 160 12.08 8.50 12.24
C VAL A 160 13.46 8.19 11.63
N SER A 161 13.51 7.96 10.33
CA SER A 161 14.74 7.94 9.54
C SER A 161 14.44 8.28 8.08
N GLU A 162 15.09 9.31 7.55
CA GLU A 162 15.34 9.40 6.11
C GLU A 162 16.44 8.39 5.77
N ASN A 163 16.08 7.17 5.47
CA ASN A 163 16.95 6.38 4.62
C ASN A 163 16.89 7.05 3.24
N LYS A 164 17.98 7.72 2.84
CA LYS A 164 18.19 8.10 1.43
C LYS A 164 17.82 6.88 0.60
N ALA A 165 16.92 7.05 -0.38
CA ALA A 165 16.30 6.00 -1.18
C ALA A 165 17.20 4.78 -1.23
N SER A 166 16.86 3.71 -0.50
CA SER A 166 17.76 2.58 -0.42
C SER A 166 17.95 2.15 -1.86
N GLY A 167 19.18 1.88 -2.27
CA GLY A 167 19.42 1.41 -3.62
C GLY A 167 18.52 0.22 -3.98
N PHE A 168 17.93 -0.43 -2.98
CA PHE A 168 16.96 -1.51 -3.10
C PHE A 168 15.62 -1.05 -3.65
N GLN A 169 15.04 0.04 -3.14
CA GLN A 169 13.76 0.55 -3.64
C GLN A 169 13.86 0.98 -5.10
N ARG A 170 14.96 1.65 -5.47
CA ARG A 170 15.21 2.03 -6.86
C ARG A 170 15.26 0.81 -7.79
N ILE A 171 15.87 -0.31 -7.34
CA ILE A 171 15.91 -1.57 -8.09
C ILE A 171 14.50 -2.16 -8.22
N ILE A 172 13.74 -2.23 -7.13
CA ILE A 172 12.38 -2.78 -7.12
C ILE A 172 11.47 -1.97 -8.04
N ASN A 173 11.51 -0.64 -7.95
CA ASN A 173 10.73 0.25 -8.82
C ASN A 173 11.11 0.08 -10.30
N TYR A 174 12.41 -0.03 -10.61
CA TYR A 174 12.85 -0.29 -11.97
C TYR A 174 12.31 -1.61 -12.52
N ILE A 175 12.36 -2.69 -11.73
CA ILE A 175 11.82 -3.99 -12.12
C ILE A 175 10.30 -3.90 -12.35
N ILE A 176 9.54 -3.29 -11.44
CA ILE A 176 8.09 -3.14 -11.56
C ILE A 176 7.69 -2.38 -12.83
N THR A 177 8.45 -1.35 -13.18
CA THR A 177 8.16 -0.53 -14.38
C THR A 177 8.56 -1.23 -15.68
N ASN A 178 9.58 -2.07 -15.66
CA ASN A 178 10.23 -2.59 -16.87
C ASN A 178 10.22 -4.13 -17.00
N TYR A 179 9.48 -4.87 -16.14
CA TYR A 179 9.50 -6.35 -16.10
C TYR A 179 9.19 -7.01 -17.44
N THR A 180 8.43 -6.37 -18.32
CA THR A 180 8.09 -6.92 -19.65
C THR A 180 9.29 -6.94 -20.61
N THR A 181 10.21 -5.98 -20.46
CA THR A 181 11.38 -5.78 -21.37
C THR A 181 12.69 -6.29 -20.78
N ILE A 182 12.81 -6.43 -19.45
CA ILE A 182 14.02 -6.93 -18.78
C ILE A 182 14.35 -8.35 -19.28
N GLN A 183 15.56 -8.57 -19.79
CA GLN A 183 16.04 -9.88 -20.22
C GLN A 183 17.01 -10.49 -19.23
N THR A 184 17.88 -9.68 -18.64
CA THR A 184 18.97 -10.12 -17.75
C THR A 184 19.01 -9.31 -16.45
N VAL A 185 19.66 -9.86 -15.43
CA VAL A 185 19.94 -9.12 -14.18
C VAL A 185 20.88 -7.94 -14.46
N ARG A 186 21.73 -8.06 -15.46
CA ARG A 186 22.65 -7.02 -15.88
C ARG A 186 21.93 -5.77 -16.39
N ASP A 187 20.81 -5.94 -17.11
CA ASP A 187 19.99 -4.80 -17.56
C ASP A 187 19.52 -3.95 -16.38
N ILE A 188 19.13 -4.61 -15.29
CA ILE A 188 18.71 -3.94 -14.04
C ILE A 188 19.91 -3.25 -13.39
N ALA A 189 21.04 -3.96 -13.28
CA ALA A 189 22.25 -3.46 -12.64
C ALA A 189 22.78 -2.21 -13.34
N ASP A 190 22.90 -2.25 -14.66
CA ASP A 190 23.38 -1.15 -15.50
C ASP A 190 22.43 0.05 -15.42
N SER A 191 21.12 -0.17 -15.51
CA SER A 191 20.11 0.90 -15.43
C SER A 191 20.03 1.56 -14.04
N CYS A 192 20.28 0.80 -12.98
CA CYS A 192 20.28 1.30 -11.61
C CYS A 192 21.66 1.80 -11.13
N GLY A 193 22.73 1.62 -11.91
CA GLY A 193 24.11 1.99 -11.54
C GLY A 193 24.63 1.21 -10.33
N VAL A 194 24.36 -0.10 -10.28
CA VAL A 194 24.74 -1.01 -9.18
C VAL A 194 25.32 -2.31 -9.71
N SER A 195 25.89 -3.15 -8.82
CA SER A 195 26.35 -4.50 -9.20
C SER A 195 25.18 -5.49 -9.26
N GLU A 196 25.30 -6.55 -10.07
CA GLU A 196 24.31 -7.64 -10.11
C GLU A 196 24.12 -8.29 -8.74
N SER A 197 25.18 -8.46 -7.96
CA SER A 197 25.11 -8.98 -6.59
C SER A 197 24.26 -8.08 -5.68
N TYR A 198 24.30 -6.77 -5.91
CA TYR A 198 23.45 -5.82 -5.18
C TYR A 198 21.99 -5.95 -5.58
N VAL A 199 21.69 -6.17 -6.88
CA VAL A 199 20.32 -6.45 -7.38
C VAL A 199 19.77 -7.73 -6.74
N HIS A 200 20.54 -8.83 -6.74
CA HIS A 200 20.13 -10.08 -6.10
C HIS A 200 19.81 -9.90 -4.61
N ARG A 201 20.66 -9.17 -3.89
CA ARG A 201 20.45 -8.89 -2.47
C ARG A 201 19.20 -8.03 -2.24
N ALA A 202 18.99 -6.99 -3.05
CA ALA A 202 17.83 -6.13 -2.98
C ALA A 202 16.53 -6.94 -3.12
N VAL A 203 16.39 -7.71 -4.20
CA VAL A 203 15.19 -8.51 -4.46
C VAL A 203 14.98 -9.57 -3.37
N ARG A 204 16.08 -10.22 -2.92
CA ARG A 204 16.00 -11.24 -1.87
C ARG A 204 15.51 -10.67 -0.54
N GLN A 205 15.98 -9.49 -0.15
CA GLN A 205 15.62 -8.84 1.11
C GLN A 205 14.23 -8.20 1.08
N THR A 206 13.81 -7.68 -0.08
CA THR A 206 12.52 -6.99 -0.23
C THR A 206 11.38 -7.97 -0.50
N GLU A 207 11.60 -8.96 -1.39
CA GLU A 207 10.56 -9.84 -1.90
C GLU A 207 10.67 -11.29 -1.41
N SER A 208 11.79 -11.66 -0.77
CA SER A 208 12.12 -13.05 -0.40
C SER A 208 12.17 -14.03 -1.58
N LEU A 209 12.35 -13.51 -2.79
CA LEU A 209 12.41 -14.23 -4.07
C LEU A 209 13.78 -14.04 -4.74
N THR A 210 14.11 -14.90 -5.68
CA THR A 210 15.15 -14.60 -6.66
C THR A 210 14.66 -13.56 -7.67
N VAL A 211 15.58 -12.86 -8.32
CA VAL A 211 15.24 -11.85 -9.36
C VAL A 211 14.37 -12.47 -10.46
N LYS A 212 14.71 -13.69 -10.89
CA LYS A 212 13.95 -14.42 -11.92
C LYS A 212 12.54 -14.76 -11.47
N GLU A 213 12.39 -15.28 -10.25
CA GLU A 213 11.07 -15.59 -9.67
C GLU A 213 10.21 -14.34 -9.55
N TYR A 214 10.81 -13.24 -9.11
CA TYR A 214 10.10 -11.97 -8.96
C TYR A 214 9.60 -11.44 -10.31
N ILE A 215 10.45 -11.36 -11.33
CA ILE A 215 10.07 -10.94 -12.68
C ILE A 215 9.00 -11.84 -13.27
N ASN A 216 9.13 -13.17 -13.11
CA ASN A 216 8.13 -14.12 -13.59
C ASN A 216 6.78 -13.97 -12.89
N LYS A 217 6.77 -13.68 -11.59
CA LYS A 217 5.55 -13.38 -10.83
C LYS A 217 4.82 -12.15 -11.39
N LEU A 218 5.57 -11.08 -11.73
CA LEU A 218 4.99 -9.87 -12.34
C LEU A 218 4.43 -10.15 -13.74
N ARG A 219 5.17 -10.87 -14.57
CA ARG A 219 4.74 -11.27 -15.93
C ARG A 219 3.48 -12.14 -15.92
N LEU A 220 3.43 -13.10 -15.00
CA LEU A 220 2.27 -13.97 -14.85
C LEU A 220 1.03 -13.18 -14.45
N ARG A 221 1.13 -12.28 -13.48
CA ARG A 221 0.03 -11.39 -13.09
C ARG A 221 -0.47 -10.54 -14.26
N HIS A 222 0.46 -9.96 -15.02
CA HIS A 222 0.11 -9.19 -16.21
C HIS A 222 -0.64 -10.03 -17.26
N ALA A 223 -0.17 -11.26 -17.53
CA ALA A 223 -0.81 -12.16 -18.47
C ALA A 223 -2.22 -12.57 -18.02
N ILE A 224 -2.42 -12.87 -16.73
CA ILE A 224 -3.73 -13.17 -16.15
C ILE A 224 -4.67 -11.98 -16.35
N HIS A 225 -4.23 -10.79 -16.00
CA HIS A 225 -5.04 -9.57 -16.14
C HIS A 225 -5.45 -9.29 -17.59
N GLN A 226 -4.58 -9.58 -18.57
CA GLN A 226 -4.91 -9.44 -19.99
C GLN A 226 -5.91 -10.49 -20.50
N MET A 227 -5.98 -11.67 -19.86
CA MET A 227 -6.95 -12.71 -20.24
C MET A 227 -8.36 -12.49 -19.64
N GLU A 228 -8.47 -11.65 -18.63
CA GLU A 228 -9.72 -11.30 -17.95
C GLU A 228 -10.43 -10.08 -18.57
N GLN A 229 -9.80 -9.41 -19.54
CA GLN A 229 -10.35 -8.28 -20.31
C GLN A 229 -10.93 -8.75 -21.65
#